data_9c0a3b01f5b9afb64b43ffdb7a0e55d6
#
_entry.id   9c0a3b01f5b9afb64b43ffdb7a0e55d6
#
_cell.length_a   1.000
_cell.length_b   1.000
_cell.length_c   1.000
_cell.angle_alpha   90.00
_cell.angle_beta   90.00
_cell.angle_gamma   90.00
#
_symmetry.space_group_name_H-M   'P 1'
#
loop_
_entity.id
_entity.type
_entity.pdbx_description
1 polymer ?
#
loop_
_entity_poly.entity_id
_entity_poly.type
_entity_poly.pdbx_seq_one_letter_code
_entity_poly.pdbx_strand_id
1 'polypeptide(L)'
;PNTTIQWSCGGIDLGVTHSPGHAPGHVTIHGHGVYHAGDLLFTAHSGRVDLPGSDPLAQWNSILYARKLLLNLPKEWRLIPGHRYDWIDGTTPDWVSIEDALKHNFSLNSPVLQQLEGN
;
A
#
# COMPACT_ATOMS: atom_id res chain seq x y z
N PRO A 1 13.37 -6.32 4.99
CA PRO A 1 13.28 -4.87 4.97
C PRO A 1 12.70 -4.35 3.67
N ASN A 2 11.99 -3.24 3.77
CA ASN A 2 11.37 -2.60 2.63
C ASN A 2 12.41 -1.87 1.79
N THR A 3 12.40 -2.10 0.50
CA THR A 3 13.29 -1.40 -0.45
C THR A 3 12.52 -1.09 -1.72
N THR A 4 12.87 0.01 -2.36
CA THR A 4 12.31 0.39 -3.66
C THR A 4 13.42 0.43 -4.69
N ILE A 5 13.19 -0.23 -5.83
CA ILE A 5 14.08 -0.15 -6.97
C ILE A 5 13.37 0.54 -8.13
N GLN A 6 14.15 1.18 -9.00
CA GLN A 6 13.62 1.72 -10.25
C GLN A 6 13.74 0.65 -11.34
N TRP A 7 12.63 0.42 -12.04
CA TRP A 7 12.58 -0.52 -13.15
C TRP A 7 12.14 0.21 -14.41
N SER A 8 12.87 0.03 -15.48
CA SER A 8 12.62 0.74 -16.74
C SER A 8 12.47 -0.25 -17.87
N CYS A 9 11.45 -0.05 -18.70
CA CYS A 9 11.20 -0.86 -19.89
C CYS A 9 10.49 -0.01 -20.94
N GLY A 10 11.07 0.07 -22.15
CA GLY A 10 10.43 0.77 -23.26
C GLY A 10 10.14 2.25 -23.00
N GLY A 11 10.99 2.91 -22.20
CA GLY A 11 10.79 4.32 -21.87
C GLY A 11 9.83 4.56 -20.70
N ILE A 12 9.32 3.51 -20.07
CA ILE A 12 8.46 3.60 -18.89
C ILE A 12 9.30 3.31 -17.65
N ASP A 13 9.27 4.23 -16.68
CA ASP A 13 9.95 4.08 -15.41
C ASP A 13 8.96 3.81 -14.30
N LEU A 14 9.18 2.74 -13.54
CA LEU A 14 8.33 2.35 -12.42
C LEU A 14 9.17 2.15 -11.16
N GLY A 15 8.60 2.51 -10.02
CA GLY A 15 9.14 2.11 -8.71
C GLY A 15 8.54 0.77 -8.30
N VAL A 16 9.40 -0.17 -7.92
CA VAL A 16 8.96 -1.49 -7.41
C VAL A 16 9.45 -1.63 -5.99
N THR A 17 8.53 -1.80 -5.06
CA THR A 17 8.84 -1.85 -3.63
C THR A 17 8.54 -3.24 -3.07
N HIS A 18 9.53 -3.85 -2.42
CA HIS A 18 9.31 -5.06 -1.64
C HIS A 18 8.47 -4.73 -0.42
N SER A 19 7.30 -5.35 -0.32
CA SER A 19 6.27 -5.04 0.67
C SER A 19 5.77 -6.34 1.32
N PRO A 20 6.65 -7.03 2.09
CA PRO A 20 6.28 -8.32 2.67
C PRO A 20 5.28 -8.16 3.81
N GLY A 21 4.58 -9.24 4.13
CA GLY A 21 3.62 -9.33 5.23
C GLY A 21 2.45 -10.21 4.88
N HIS A 22 1.63 -9.81 3.92
CA HIS A 22 0.59 -10.69 3.36
C HIS A 22 1.24 -11.95 2.76
N ALA A 23 2.31 -11.77 2.02
CA ALA A 23 3.16 -12.84 1.50
C ALA A 23 4.63 -12.39 1.51
N PRO A 24 5.60 -13.35 1.61
CA PRO A 24 7.02 -12.97 1.68
C PRO A 24 7.54 -12.25 0.44
N GLY A 25 7.02 -12.58 -0.74
CA GLY A 25 7.46 -12.00 -2.01
C GLY A 25 6.60 -10.87 -2.52
N HIS A 26 5.67 -10.36 -1.70
CA HIS A 26 4.74 -9.33 -2.16
C HIS A 26 5.46 -8.04 -2.53
N VAL A 27 5.04 -7.42 -3.64
CA VAL A 27 5.55 -6.12 -4.09
C VAL A 27 4.41 -5.17 -4.39
N THR A 28 4.69 -3.86 -4.26
CA THR A 28 3.84 -2.79 -4.75
C THR A 28 4.57 -2.07 -5.88
N ILE A 29 3.82 -1.47 -6.80
CA ILE A 29 4.39 -0.84 -8.00
C ILE A 29 3.76 0.54 -8.16
N HIS A 30 4.59 1.55 -8.42
CA HIS A 30 4.07 2.90 -8.64
C HIS A 30 4.74 3.59 -9.81
N GLY A 31 3.99 4.49 -10.44
CA GLY A 31 4.44 5.30 -11.55
C GLY A 31 3.26 5.67 -12.44
N HIS A 32 3.43 6.69 -13.24
CA HIS A 32 2.46 7.08 -14.28
C HIS A 32 1.03 7.24 -13.74
N GLY A 33 0.89 7.88 -12.58
CA GLY A 33 -0.41 8.19 -12.01
C GLY A 33 -1.04 7.08 -11.18
N VAL A 34 -0.33 5.98 -10.93
CA VAL A 34 -0.86 4.79 -10.26
C VAL A 34 0.08 4.33 -9.15
N TYR A 35 -0.51 3.98 -8.00
CA TYR A 35 0.11 3.16 -6.98
C TYR A 35 -0.65 1.83 -6.92
N HIS A 36 -0.05 0.77 -7.43
CA HIS A 36 -0.64 -0.57 -7.44
C HIS A 36 -0.31 -1.26 -6.14
N ALA A 37 -1.28 -1.30 -5.25
CA ALA A 37 -1.07 -1.73 -3.86
C ALA A 37 -1.08 -3.25 -3.67
N GLY A 38 -1.57 -4.02 -4.66
CA GLY A 38 -1.70 -5.47 -4.51
C GLY A 38 -2.55 -5.83 -3.30
N ASP A 39 -2.04 -6.73 -2.47
CA ASP A 39 -2.70 -7.16 -1.24
C ASP A 39 -2.10 -6.51 0.02
N LEU A 40 -1.26 -5.48 -0.14
CA LEU A 40 -0.80 -4.69 0.99
C LEU A 40 -1.92 -3.79 1.52
N LEU A 41 -2.50 -3.00 0.62
CA LEU A 41 -3.56 -2.05 0.96
C LEU A 41 -4.74 -2.26 0.02
N PHE A 42 -5.92 -2.33 0.60
CA PHE A 42 -7.17 -2.17 -0.13
C PHE A 42 -7.60 -0.70 -0.02
N THR A 43 -8.78 -0.34 -0.52
CA THR A 43 -9.17 1.06 -0.49
C THR A 43 -9.34 1.58 0.94
N ALA A 44 -9.98 0.82 1.82
CA ALA A 44 -10.24 1.24 3.21
C ALA A 44 -9.46 0.45 4.27
N HIS A 45 -8.83 -0.65 3.91
CA HIS A 45 -8.16 -1.56 4.86
C HIS A 45 -6.84 -2.08 4.26
N SER A 46 -6.27 -3.10 4.88
CA SER A 46 -5.07 -3.80 4.40
C SER A 46 -5.34 -5.30 4.22
N GLY A 47 -4.42 -5.99 3.54
CA GLY A 47 -4.54 -7.42 3.29
C GLY A 47 -4.43 -8.24 4.57
N ARG A 48 -5.01 -9.43 4.55
CA ARG A 48 -4.99 -10.35 5.70
C ARG A 48 -3.59 -10.93 5.92
N VAL A 49 -3.27 -11.24 7.16
CA VAL A 49 -1.97 -11.78 7.58
C VAL A 49 -2.13 -13.00 8.49
N ASP A 50 -3.21 -13.72 8.36
CA ASP A 50 -3.56 -14.88 9.20
C ASP A 50 -3.37 -16.23 8.49
N LEU A 51 -2.83 -16.21 7.27
CA LEU A 51 -2.57 -17.43 6.50
C LEU A 51 -1.11 -17.87 6.65
N PRO A 52 -0.79 -19.16 6.40
CA PRO A 52 0.60 -19.62 6.39
C PRO A 52 1.47 -18.78 5.45
N GLY A 53 2.65 -18.38 5.91
CA GLY A 53 3.57 -17.51 5.17
C GLY A 53 3.35 -16.03 5.38
N SER A 54 2.24 -15.64 6.04
CA SER A 54 1.99 -14.24 6.41
C SER A 54 2.78 -13.84 7.66
N ASP A 55 3.12 -12.54 7.73
CA ASP A 55 3.87 -11.97 8.86
C ASP A 55 3.25 -10.62 9.24
N PRO A 56 2.50 -10.55 10.36
CA PRO A 56 1.84 -9.30 10.76
C PRO A 56 2.80 -8.14 11.00
N LEU A 57 3.97 -8.38 11.59
CA LEU A 57 4.93 -7.30 11.84
C LEU A 57 5.50 -6.76 10.52
N ALA A 58 5.85 -7.65 9.60
CA ALA A 58 6.32 -7.24 8.28
C ALA A 58 5.24 -6.45 7.54
N GLN A 59 3.97 -6.84 7.68
CA GLN A 59 2.85 -6.11 7.09
C GLN A 59 2.76 -4.68 7.63
N TRP A 60 2.86 -4.50 8.94
CA TRP A 60 2.80 -3.16 9.54
C TRP A 60 4.00 -2.30 9.11
N ASN A 61 5.20 -2.87 9.04
CA ASN A 61 6.37 -2.16 8.55
C ASN A 61 6.20 -1.78 7.08
N SER A 62 5.63 -2.66 6.26
CA SER A 62 5.35 -2.36 4.85
C SER A 62 4.29 -1.27 4.71
N ILE A 63 3.27 -1.24 5.56
CA ILE A 63 2.26 -0.18 5.57
C ILE A 63 2.90 1.16 5.96
N LEU A 64 3.77 1.17 6.95
CA LEU A 64 4.50 2.38 7.35
C LEU A 64 5.35 2.92 6.19
N TYR A 65 6.08 2.04 5.53
CA TYR A 65 6.89 2.40 4.36
C TYR A 65 6.00 2.96 3.24
N ALA A 66 4.87 2.30 2.98
CA ALA A 66 3.91 2.74 1.97
C ALA A 66 3.34 4.12 2.29
N ARG A 67 3.00 4.38 3.57
CA ARG A 67 2.49 5.68 3.97
C ARG A 67 3.47 6.80 3.67
N LYS A 68 4.74 6.59 3.99
CA LYS A 68 5.80 7.56 3.69
C LYS A 68 5.96 7.79 2.20
N LEU A 69 5.90 6.71 1.40
CA LEU A 69 5.95 6.81 -0.05
C LEU A 69 4.76 7.60 -0.60
N LEU A 70 3.54 7.26 -0.16
CA LEU A 70 2.31 7.91 -0.63
C LEU A 70 2.28 9.40 -0.30
N LEU A 71 2.84 9.80 0.84
CA LEU A 71 2.94 11.22 1.21
C LEU A 71 3.83 12.00 0.24
N ASN A 72 4.73 11.34 -0.48
CA ASN A 72 5.63 11.95 -1.45
C ASN A 72 5.16 11.82 -2.90
N LEU A 73 4.05 11.13 -3.15
CA LEU A 73 3.45 11.01 -4.48
C LEU A 73 2.37 12.06 -4.68
N PRO A 74 2.06 12.42 -5.94
CA PRO A 74 0.94 13.33 -6.21
C PRO A 74 -0.37 12.76 -5.65
N LYS A 75 -1.14 13.59 -4.98
CA LYS A 75 -2.32 13.16 -4.24
C LYS A 75 -3.48 12.75 -5.13
N GLU A 76 -3.49 13.22 -6.37
CA GLU A 76 -4.48 12.84 -7.38
C GLU A 76 -4.21 11.49 -8.04
N TRP A 77 -3.03 10.90 -7.82
CA TRP A 77 -2.74 9.56 -8.31
C TRP A 77 -3.69 8.55 -7.70
N ARG A 78 -3.87 7.42 -8.38
CA ARG A 78 -4.84 6.39 -8.02
C ARG A 78 -4.16 5.25 -7.27
N LEU A 79 -4.70 4.92 -6.11
CA LEU A 79 -4.35 3.69 -5.41
C LEU A 79 -5.28 2.59 -5.92
N ILE A 80 -4.68 1.56 -6.53
CA ILE A 80 -5.40 0.41 -7.10
C ILE A 80 -5.08 -0.82 -6.27
N PRO A 81 -6.06 -1.41 -5.58
CA PRO A 81 -5.85 -2.64 -4.81
C PRO A 81 -5.87 -3.87 -5.71
N GLY A 82 -5.35 -4.99 -5.18
CA GLY A 82 -5.42 -6.27 -5.86
C GLY A 82 -6.81 -6.90 -5.87
N HIS A 83 -7.66 -6.53 -4.92
CA HIS A 83 -9.04 -7.01 -4.78
C HIS A 83 -9.96 -5.87 -4.41
N ARG A 84 -11.23 -5.96 -4.83
CA ARG A 84 -12.24 -4.96 -4.47
C ARG A 84 -12.92 -5.34 -3.18
N TYR A 85 -12.85 -4.42 -2.22
CA TYR A 85 -13.56 -4.51 -0.94
C TYR A 85 -14.28 -3.19 -0.67
N ASP A 86 -15.09 -3.17 0.36
CA ASP A 86 -15.91 -2.00 0.68
C ASP A 86 -15.06 -0.77 0.98
N TRP A 87 -15.45 0.33 0.39
CA TRP A 87 -15.03 1.67 0.78
C TRP A 87 -15.86 2.14 1.98
N ILE A 88 -15.48 3.27 2.57
CA ILE A 88 -16.13 3.81 3.77
C ILE A 88 -17.62 4.11 3.59
N ASP A 89 -18.08 4.29 2.35
CA ASP A 89 -19.48 4.57 2.01
C ASP A 89 -20.27 3.30 1.63
N GLY A 90 -19.65 2.11 1.75
CA GLY A 90 -20.27 0.85 1.41
C GLY A 90 -20.21 0.46 -0.06
N THR A 91 -19.69 1.33 -0.94
CA THR A 91 -19.43 0.98 -2.34
C THR A 91 -18.13 0.17 -2.46
N THR A 92 -17.91 -0.46 -3.62
CA THR A 92 -16.70 -1.27 -3.88
C THR A 92 -15.96 -0.71 -5.09
N PRO A 93 -15.29 0.44 -4.96
CA PRO A 93 -14.60 1.06 -6.08
C PRO A 93 -13.38 0.25 -6.52
N ASP A 94 -13.01 0.38 -7.79
CA ASP A 94 -11.79 -0.22 -8.33
C ASP A 94 -10.53 0.50 -7.84
N TRP A 95 -10.65 1.76 -7.47
CA TRP A 95 -9.54 2.59 -6.98
C TRP A 95 -10.08 3.77 -6.18
N VAL A 96 -9.21 4.36 -5.38
CA VAL A 96 -9.44 5.66 -4.75
C VAL A 96 -8.21 6.52 -4.98
N SER A 97 -8.35 7.86 -4.86
CA SER A 97 -7.19 8.73 -4.93
C SER A 97 -6.24 8.46 -3.76
N ILE A 98 -4.96 8.75 -3.94
CA ILE A 98 -3.99 8.68 -2.84
C ILE A 98 -4.43 9.59 -1.69
N GLU A 99 -4.97 10.77 -2.01
CA GLU A 99 -5.51 11.68 -1.00
C GLU A 99 -6.58 11.01 -0.15
N ASP A 100 -7.57 10.38 -0.78
CA ASP A 100 -8.65 9.71 -0.04
C ASP A 100 -8.13 8.51 0.76
N ALA A 101 -7.20 7.75 0.22
CA ALA A 101 -6.59 6.64 0.95
C ALA A 101 -5.87 7.15 2.20
N LEU A 102 -5.06 8.20 2.09
CA LEU A 102 -4.34 8.77 3.23
C LEU A 102 -5.30 9.31 4.30
N LYS A 103 -6.45 9.86 3.90
CA LYS A 103 -7.44 10.40 4.84
C LYS A 103 -8.26 9.32 5.53
N HIS A 104 -8.62 8.25 4.82
CA HIS A 104 -9.71 7.37 5.23
C HIS A 104 -9.33 5.90 5.40
N ASN A 105 -8.21 5.44 4.84
CA ASN A 105 -7.81 4.05 5.01
C ASN A 105 -7.49 3.77 6.48
N PHE A 106 -8.13 2.78 7.07
CA PHE A 106 -7.99 2.48 8.50
C PHE A 106 -6.58 2.04 8.86
N SER A 107 -5.92 1.27 7.98
CA SER A 107 -4.55 0.80 8.24
C SER A 107 -3.54 1.92 8.13
N LEU A 108 -3.67 2.81 7.13
CA LEU A 108 -2.78 3.96 6.97
C LEU A 108 -2.92 4.97 8.11
N ASN A 109 -4.04 4.96 8.82
CA ASN A 109 -4.32 5.86 9.94
C ASN A 109 -4.28 5.14 11.30
N SER A 110 -3.76 3.92 11.34
CA SER A 110 -3.69 3.15 12.58
C SER A 110 -2.65 3.74 13.56
N PRO A 111 -2.97 3.79 14.87
CA PRO A 111 -2.00 4.18 15.90
C PRO A 111 -0.76 3.30 15.95
N VAL A 112 -0.82 2.07 15.45
CA VAL A 112 0.33 1.16 15.37
C VAL A 112 1.49 1.78 14.61
N LEU A 113 1.19 2.56 13.55
CA LEU A 113 2.24 3.20 12.75
C LEU A 113 3.05 4.21 13.57
N GLN A 114 2.41 4.96 14.46
CA GLN A 114 3.09 5.91 15.33
C GLN A 114 3.99 5.18 16.33
N GLN A 115 3.54 4.04 16.86
CA GLN A 115 4.35 3.22 17.75
C GLN A 115 5.61 2.70 17.07
N LEU A 116 5.49 2.27 15.82
CA LEU A 116 6.65 1.79 15.04
C LEU A 116 7.64 2.92 14.74
N GLU A 117 7.16 4.14 14.46
CA GLU A 117 8.03 5.28 14.23
C GLU A 117 8.73 5.76 15.52
N GLY A 118 8.06 5.64 16.66
CA GLY A 118 8.58 6.07 17.94
C GLY A 118 9.68 5.18 18.52
N ASN A 119 9.90 4.04 17.90
CA ASN A 119 10.95 3.09 18.30
C ASN A 119 12.20 3.18 17.38
#